data_2d86eaaf28f6bbab1912318c7b983b06
#
_entry.id   2d86eaaf28f6bbab1912318c7b983b06
#
_cell.length_a   1.000
_cell.length_b   1.000
_cell.length_c   1.000
_cell.angle_alpha   90.00
_cell.angle_beta   90.00
_cell.angle_gamma   90.00
#
_symmetry.space_group_name_H-M   'P 1'
#
loop_
_entity.id
_entity.type
_entity.pdbx_description
1 polymer ?
#
loop_
_entity_poly.entity_id
_entity_poly.type
_entity_poly.pdbx_seq_one_letter_code
_entity_poly.pdbx_strand_id
1 'polypeptide(L)'
;MGSSSIDAWVTSELESAGVDVKDIELTPEPSGHAIIQIDALGENAILLFSGANHGFTREKMTALVAQTAPGDTILIQNECNGLDQLILLAVSHGCKVIFNPAPMTSKVSSLPLDQCELLFFNRTEAAALLEMPVDSSAADLLMRCKESLGDVEVVLTLGSEGAWYQRSNET
;
A
#
# COMPACT_ATOMS: atom_id res chain seq x y z
N MET A 1 4.01 10.12 12.16
CA MET A 1 2.70 10.45 12.79
C MET A 1 2.80 11.82 13.43
N GLY A 2 1.72 12.61 13.47
CA GLY A 2 1.69 13.89 14.15
C GLY A 2 1.86 13.74 15.67
N SER A 3 2.38 14.79 16.32
CA SER A 3 2.60 14.82 17.77
C SER A 3 1.43 15.45 18.55
N SER A 4 0.27 15.65 17.91
CA SER A 4 -0.90 16.27 18.55
C SER A 4 -1.59 15.31 19.53
N SER A 5 -2.36 15.85 20.47
CA SER A 5 -3.16 15.03 21.38
C SER A 5 -4.24 14.20 20.67
N ILE A 6 -4.63 14.62 19.46
CA ILE A 6 -5.60 13.88 18.61
C ILE A 6 -4.97 12.57 18.11
N ASP A 7 -3.65 12.52 17.95
CA ASP A 7 -2.93 11.36 17.40
C ASP A 7 -2.51 10.34 18.48
N ALA A 8 -2.47 10.75 19.75
CA ALA A 8 -1.93 9.93 20.85
C ALA A 8 -2.67 8.59 21.06
N TRP A 9 -3.97 8.53 20.74
CA TRP A 9 -4.75 7.31 20.87
C TRP A 9 -4.30 6.20 19.89
N VAL A 10 -3.76 6.58 18.71
CA VAL A 10 -3.33 5.61 17.67
C VAL A 10 -2.20 4.73 18.22
N THR A 11 -1.20 5.34 18.87
CA THR A 11 -0.09 4.59 19.46
C THR A 11 -0.59 3.64 20.54
N SER A 12 -1.51 4.11 21.41
CA SER A 12 -2.08 3.29 22.49
C SER A 12 -2.88 2.09 21.95
N GLU A 13 -3.64 2.27 20.87
CA GLU A 13 -4.37 1.16 20.24
C GLU A 13 -3.42 0.12 19.63
N LEU A 14 -2.36 0.56 18.95
CA LEU A 14 -1.34 -0.35 18.41
C LEU A 14 -0.64 -1.14 19.49
N GLU A 15 -0.22 -0.48 20.59
CA GLU A 15 0.39 -1.14 21.74
C GLU A 15 -0.54 -2.16 22.40
N SER A 16 -1.83 -1.80 22.56
CA SER A 16 -2.84 -2.71 23.13
C SER A 16 -3.09 -3.94 22.27
N ALA A 17 -2.88 -3.82 20.94
CA ALA A 17 -2.93 -4.91 19.99
C ALA A 17 -1.61 -5.73 19.93
N GLY A 18 -0.60 -5.37 20.73
CA GLY A 18 0.69 -6.07 20.79
C GLY A 18 1.69 -5.65 19.70
N VAL A 19 1.46 -4.51 19.04
CA VAL A 19 2.38 -3.97 18.04
C VAL A 19 3.53 -3.23 18.72
N ASP A 20 4.77 -3.48 18.30
CA ASP A 20 5.93 -2.69 18.72
C ASP A 20 5.91 -1.31 18.04
N VAL A 21 5.72 -0.27 18.80
CA VAL A 21 5.56 1.12 18.32
C VAL A 21 6.83 1.97 18.45
N LYS A 22 7.97 1.37 18.82
CA LYS A 22 9.22 2.11 19.07
C LYS A 22 9.72 2.92 17.88
N ASP A 23 9.39 2.49 16.66
CA ASP A 23 9.83 3.14 15.42
C ASP A 23 8.79 4.15 14.88
N ILE A 24 7.71 4.41 15.63
CA ILE A 24 6.76 5.46 15.28
C ILE A 24 7.40 6.81 15.62
N GLU A 25 7.80 7.53 14.58
CA GLU A 25 8.33 8.90 14.75
C GLU A 25 7.18 9.90 14.93
N LEU A 26 7.27 10.73 15.97
CA LEU A 26 6.38 11.85 16.20
C LEU A 26 6.94 13.12 15.55
N THR A 27 6.17 13.78 14.71
CA THR A 27 6.58 15.00 14.01
C THR A 27 5.67 16.18 14.35
N PRO A 28 6.13 17.43 14.16
CA PRO A 28 5.28 18.62 14.32
C PRO A 28 4.15 18.71 13.28
N GLU A 29 4.33 18.04 12.12
CA GLU A 29 3.31 17.99 11.08
C GLU A 29 2.10 17.19 11.56
N PRO A 30 0.86 17.58 11.23
CA PRO A 30 -0.32 16.79 11.54
C PRO A 30 -0.24 15.40 10.92
N SER A 31 -0.83 14.40 11.56
CA SER A 31 -1.00 13.07 10.96
C SER A 31 -1.76 13.14 9.65
N GLY A 32 -1.46 12.24 8.74
CA GLY A 32 -2.30 12.01 7.56
C GLY A 32 -3.72 11.65 7.98
N HIS A 33 -4.71 12.21 7.30
CA HIS A 33 -6.12 11.95 7.59
C HIS A 33 -6.99 12.09 6.35
N ALA A 34 -8.16 11.45 6.41
CA ALA A 34 -9.17 11.52 5.37
C ALA A 34 -10.43 12.21 5.87
N ILE A 35 -11.01 13.09 5.06
CA ILE A 35 -12.36 13.64 5.26
C ILE A 35 -13.27 12.90 4.29
N ILE A 36 -14.20 12.12 4.83
CA ILE A 36 -15.13 11.29 4.05
C ILE A 36 -16.49 11.93 4.08
N GLN A 37 -17.00 12.32 2.91
CA GLN A 37 -18.36 12.81 2.71
C GLN A 37 -19.20 11.67 2.14
N ILE A 38 -20.34 11.40 2.75
CA ILE A 38 -21.27 10.37 2.30
C ILE A 38 -22.59 11.05 1.96
N ASP A 39 -23.08 10.85 0.74
CA ASP A 39 -24.37 11.40 0.31
C ASP A 39 -25.54 10.52 0.72
N ALA A 40 -26.78 10.98 0.40
CA ALA A 40 -28.00 10.25 0.73
C ALA A 40 -28.17 8.92 -0.02
N LEU A 41 -27.39 8.66 -1.07
CA LEU A 41 -27.37 7.42 -1.85
C LEU A 41 -26.29 6.45 -1.37
N GLY A 42 -25.46 6.86 -0.38
CA GLY A 42 -24.35 6.06 0.13
C GLY A 42 -23.06 6.20 -0.70
N GLU A 43 -23.05 7.08 -1.71
CA GLU A 43 -21.83 7.39 -2.45
C GLU A 43 -20.88 8.23 -1.58
N ASN A 44 -19.59 7.95 -1.66
CA ASN A 44 -18.58 8.66 -0.88
C ASN A 44 -17.64 9.49 -1.75
N ALA A 45 -17.27 10.66 -1.24
CA ALA A 45 -16.18 11.47 -1.74
C ALA A 45 -15.14 11.61 -0.64
N ILE A 46 -13.88 11.29 -0.96
CA ILE A 46 -12.79 11.25 0.01
C ILE A 46 -11.77 12.31 -0.33
N LEU A 47 -11.54 13.24 0.61
CA LEU A 47 -10.45 14.21 0.55
C LEU A 47 -9.33 13.74 1.47
N LEU A 48 -8.15 13.50 0.89
CA LEU A 48 -6.96 13.05 1.63
C LEU A 48 -6.03 14.21 1.94
N PHE A 49 -5.52 14.25 3.16
CA PHE A 49 -4.41 15.09 3.58
C PHE A 49 -3.27 14.20 4.05
N SER A 50 -2.14 14.24 3.36
CA SER A 50 -1.02 13.33 3.61
C SER A 50 -0.25 13.63 4.90
N GLY A 51 -0.10 14.91 5.25
CA GLY A 51 0.57 15.34 6.48
C GLY A 51 1.90 14.62 6.72
N ALA A 52 2.08 14.12 7.93
CA ALA A 52 3.28 13.40 8.36
C ALA A 52 3.62 12.15 7.50
N ASN A 53 2.66 11.58 6.76
CA ASN A 53 2.92 10.44 5.87
C ASN A 53 3.88 10.79 4.73
N HIS A 54 4.00 12.06 4.38
CA HIS A 54 4.95 12.54 3.36
C HIS A 54 6.27 13.04 3.95
N GLY A 55 6.57 12.71 5.20
CA GLY A 55 7.80 13.06 5.90
C GLY A 55 8.96 12.06 5.78
N PHE A 56 8.85 11.04 4.94
CA PHE A 56 9.92 10.07 4.76
C PHE A 56 11.05 10.65 3.90
N THR A 57 12.27 10.63 4.44
CA THR A 57 13.49 10.90 3.68
C THR A 57 14.18 9.57 3.34
N ARG A 58 15.10 9.62 2.39
CA ARG A 58 15.89 8.43 2.02
C ARG A 58 16.67 7.87 3.22
N GLU A 59 17.23 8.76 4.03
CA GLU A 59 18.00 8.39 5.23
C GLU A 59 17.12 7.65 6.24
N LYS A 60 15.89 8.14 6.48
CA LYS A 60 14.92 7.47 7.36
C LYS A 60 14.54 6.10 6.83
N MET A 61 14.19 6.00 5.55
CA MET A 61 13.86 4.72 4.92
C MET A 61 15.02 3.73 5.03
N THR A 62 16.24 4.17 4.75
CA THR A 62 17.44 3.34 4.90
C THR A 62 17.64 2.87 6.33
N ALA A 63 17.46 3.75 7.32
CA ALA A 63 17.60 3.39 8.73
C ALA A 63 16.54 2.39 9.20
N LEU A 64 15.30 2.52 8.73
CA LEU A 64 14.21 1.59 9.04
C LEU A 64 14.45 0.22 8.42
N VAL A 65 14.79 0.17 7.13
CA VAL A 65 15.08 -1.09 6.43
C VAL A 65 16.30 -1.80 7.03
N ALA A 66 17.33 -1.05 7.49
CA ALA A 66 18.50 -1.64 8.13
C ALA A 66 18.19 -2.33 9.48
N GLN A 67 17.03 -2.10 10.08
CA GLN A 67 16.57 -2.78 11.30
C GLN A 67 15.86 -4.11 11.01
N THR A 68 15.52 -4.38 9.75
CA THR A 68 14.89 -5.64 9.35
C THR A 68 15.95 -6.71 9.06
N ALA A 69 15.51 -7.96 9.00
CA ALA A 69 16.33 -9.10 8.57
C ALA A 69 15.89 -9.59 7.18
N PRO A 70 16.79 -10.24 6.41
CA PRO A 70 16.39 -10.93 5.19
C PRO A 70 15.25 -11.94 5.46
N GLY A 71 14.20 -11.87 4.65
CA GLY A 71 12.98 -12.67 4.82
C GLY A 71 11.86 -11.96 5.59
N ASP A 72 12.14 -10.84 6.26
CA ASP A 72 11.08 -10.03 6.86
C ASP A 72 10.14 -9.45 5.80
N THR A 73 8.90 -9.19 6.20
CA THR A 73 7.87 -8.64 5.32
C THR A 73 7.62 -7.17 5.65
N ILE A 74 7.66 -6.33 4.62
CA ILE A 74 7.30 -4.92 4.69
C ILE A 74 5.96 -4.73 3.97
N LEU A 75 4.94 -4.31 4.72
CA LEU A 75 3.60 -4.00 4.21
C LEU A 75 3.47 -2.49 4.03
N ILE A 76 3.10 -2.05 2.83
CA ILE A 76 2.97 -0.64 2.48
C ILE A 76 1.70 -0.34 1.69
N GLN A 77 1.24 0.90 1.79
CA GLN A 77 0.16 1.48 0.98
C GLN A 77 0.63 2.73 0.25
N ASN A 78 -0.14 3.19 -0.75
CA ASN A 78 0.22 4.37 -1.56
C ASN A 78 -0.14 5.70 -0.86
N GLU A 79 0.08 5.79 0.44
CA GLU A 79 -0.17 7.00 1.23
C GLU A 79 1.12 7.70 1.69
N CYS A 80 2.27 7.09 1.44
CA CYS A 80 3.57 7.64 1.80
C CYS A 80 4.33 8.13 0.56
N ASN A 81 5.29 9.02 0.77
CA ASN A 81 6.23 9.43 -0.28
C ASN A 81 7.41 8.44 -0.39
N GLY A 82 8.14 8.47 -1.52
CA GLY A 82 9.39 7.73 -1.72
C GLY A 82 9.21 6.21 -1.83
N LEU A 83 8.03 5.74 -2.21
CA LEU A 83 7.73 4.31 -2.30
C LEU A 83 8.60 3.57 -3.30
N ASP A 84 8.97 4.21 -4.41
CA ASP A 84 9.92 3.68 -5.39
C ASP A 84 11.26 3.32 -4.74
N GLN A 85 11.79 4.22 -3.92
CA GLN A 85 13.04 4.02 -3.20
C GLN A 85 12.88 2.98 -2.09
N LEU A 86 11.77 3.02 -1.34
CA LEU A 86 11.51 2.08 -0.25
C LEU A 86 11.41 0.65 -0.76
N ILE A 87 10.66 0.40 -1.84
CA ILE A 87 10.51 -0.93 -2.44
C ILE A 87 11.90 -1.48 -2.83
N LEU A 88 12.69 -0.69 -3.56
CA LEU A 88 14.02 -1.13 -4.01
C LEU A 88 14.99 -1.36 -2.85
N LEU A 89 14.96 -0.50 -1.81
CA LEU A 89 15.76 -0.69 -0.60
C LEU A 89 15.38 -1.97 0.13
N ALA A 90 14.09 -2.21 0.35
CA ALA A 90 13.57 -3.38 1.02
C ALA A 90 13.99 -4.68 0.31
N VAL A 91 13.75 -4.75 -1.01
CA VAL A 91 14.12 -5.92 -1.82
C VAL A 91 15.63 -6.13 -1.82
N SER A 92 16.44 -5.08 -1.96
CA SER A 92 17.91 -5.19 -1.92
C SER A 92 18.43 -5.67 -0.55
N HIS A 93 17.69 -5.45 0.52
CA HIS A 93 18.00 -5.94 1.87
C HIS A 93 17.51 -7.39 2.10
N GLY A 94 16.80 -7.96 1.14
CA GLY A 94 16.23 -9.31 1.22
C GLY A 94 14.87 -9.39 1.89
N CYS A 95 14.18 -8.26 2.06
CA CYS A 95 12.82 -8.25 2.58
C CYS A 95 11.81 -8.58 1.47
N LYS A 96 10.68 -9.12 1.87
CA LYS A 96 9.49 -9.30 1.04
C LYS A 96 8.65 -8.03 1.09
N VAL A 97 8.21 -7.52 -0.03
CA VAL A 97 7.34 -6.35 -0.07
C VAL A 97 5.93 -6.76 -0.44
N ILE A 98 4.98 -6.43 0.42
CA ILE A 98 3.55 -6.54 0.16
C ILE A 98 3.02 -5.12 -0.04
N PHE A 99 2.39 -4.86 -1.17
CA PHE A 99 1.93 -3.52 -1.51
C PHE A 99 0.46 -3.49 -1.89
N ASN A 100 -0.27 -2.56 -1.24
CA ASN A 100 -1.61 -2.16 -1.66
C ASN A 100 -1.52 -0.74 -2.25
N PRO A 101 -1.71 -0.55 -3.57
CA PRO A 101 -1.55 0.75 -4.23
C PRO A 101 -2.72 1.73 -3.99
N ALA A 102 -3.55 1.50 -3.00
CA ALA A 102 -4.60 2.42 -2.60
C ALA A 102 -4.03 3.62 -1.80
N PRO A 103 -4.48 4.86 -2.12
CA PRO A 103 -5.32 5.24 -3.23
C PRO A 103 -4.61 5.14 -4.59
N MET A 104 -5.32 4.65 -5.61
CA MET A 104 -4.76 4.53 -6.95
C MET A 104 -4.52 5.92 -7.55
N THR A 105 -3.30 6.15 -8.02
CA THR A 105 -2.89 7.37 -8.71
C THR A 105 -2.09 7.04 -9.97
N SER A 106 -1.94 8.00 -10.88
CA SER A 106 -1.13 7.81 -12.09
C SER A 106 0.35 7.52 -11.81
N LYS A 107 0.84 7.79 -10.61
CA LYS A 107 2.23 7.50 -10.21
C LYS A 107 2.46 6.03 -9.91
N VAL A 108 1.41 5.26 -9.59
CA VAL A 108 1.53 3.84 -9.25
C VAL A 108 2.14 3.03 -10.38
N SER A 109 1.78 3.33 -11.63
CA SER A 109 2.35 2.64 -12.80
C SER A 109 3.86 2.83 -13.00
N SER A 110 4.46 3.84 -12.35
CA SER A 110 5.91 4.08 -12.40
C SER A 110 6.66 3.45 -11.23
N LEU A 111 5.97 2.84 -10.26
CA LEU A 111 6.61 2.12 -9.16
C LEU A 111 7.15 0.76 -9.63
N PRO A 112 8.20 0.23 -8.98
CA PRO A 112 8.76 -1.08 -9.31
C PRO A 112 7.88 -2.20 -8.76
N LEU A 113 6.66 -2.34 -9.30
CA LEU A 113 5.64 -3.29 -8.83
C LEU A 113 6.06 -4.74 -9.07
N ASP A 114 6.86 -4.99 -10.11
CA ASP A 114 7.47 -6.27 -10.46
C ASP A 114 8.49 -6.76 -9.42
N GLN A 115 8.91 -5.90 -8.49
CA GLN A 115 9.80 -6.25 -7.39
C GLN A 115 9.05 -6.64 -6.10
N CYS A 116 7.72 -6.46 -6.08
CA CYS A 116 6.92 -6.85 -4.92
C CYS A 116 6.69 -8.37 -4.90
N GLU A 117 6.58 -8.95 -3.71
CA GLU A 117 6.16 -10.35 -3.51
C GLU A 117 4.67 -10.50 -3.80
N LEU A 118 3.86 -9.56 -3.28
CA LEU A 118 2.41 -9.63 -3.34
C LEU A 118 1.80 -8.23 -3.51
N LEU A 119 0.81 -8.13 -4.40
CA LEU A 119 0.01 -6.94 -4.63
C LEU A 119 -1.45 -7.18 -4.28
N PHE A 120 -2.07 -6.19 -3.65
CA PHE A 120 -3.50 -6.16 -3.40
C PHE A 120 -4.17 -5.10 -4.26
N PHE A 121 -5.15 -5.48 -5.05
CA PHE A 121 -5.97 -4.56 -5.84
C PHE A 121 -7.45 -4.82 -5.58
N ASN A 122 -8.28 -3.80 -5.67
CA ASN A 122 -9.67 -4.00 -6.02
C ASN A 122 -9.85 -3.96 -7.55
N ARG A 123 -11.05 -4.30 -8.05
CA ARG A 123 -11.36 -4.33 -9.50
C ARG A 123 -11.03 -3.01 -10.19
N THR A 124 -11.41 -1.88 -9.59
CA THR A 124 -11.20 -0.55 -10.16
C THR A 124 -9.72 -0.18 -10.22
N GLU A 125 -8.97 -0.51 -9.18
CA GLU A 125 -7.52 -0.26 -9.12
C GLU A 125 -6.76 -1.10 -10.15
N ALA A 126 -7.10 -2.39 -10.26
CA ALA A 126 -6.51 -3.27 -11.27
C ALA A 126 -6.81 -2.78 -12.69
N ALA A 127 -8.06 -2.44 -12.98
CA ALA A 127 -8.46 -1.92 -14.28
C ALA A 127 -7.71 -0.62 -14.63
N ALA A 128 -7.59 0.31 -13.66
CA ALA A 128 -6.86 1.56 -13.85
C ALA A 128 -5.36 1.35 -14.10
N LEU A 129 -4.70 0.44 -13.34
CA LEU A 129 -3.28 0.13 -13.53
C LEU A 129 -3.01 -0.50 -14.89
N LEU A 130 -3.90 -1.38 -15.34
CA LEU A 130 -3.73 -2.18 -16.56
C LEU A 130 -4.32 -1.50 -17.81
N GLU A 131 -4.88 -0.31 -17.67
CA GLU A 131 -5.59 0.43 -18.73
C GLU A 131 -6.71 -0.39 -19.37
N MET A 132 -7.46 -1.11 -18.54
CA MET A 132 -8.58 -1.97 -18.94
C MET A 132 -9.92 -1.36 -18.52
N PRO A 133 -11.03 -1.75 -19.17
CA PRO A 133 -12.39 -1.37 -18.75
C PRO A 133 -12.67 -1.84 -17.30
N VAL A 134 -13.37 -1.02 -16.51
CA VAL A 134 -13.69 -1.34 -15.10
C VAL A 134 -14.59 -2.56 -14.95
N ASP A 135 -15.39 -2.87 -15.98
CA ASP A 135 -16.27 -4.04 -16.08
C ASP A 135 -15.57 -5.31 -16.60
N SER A 136 -14.25 -5.27 -16.78
CA SER A 136 -13.45 -6.44 -17.16
C SER A 136 -13.62 -7.57 -16.15
N SER A 137 -13.62 -8.82 -16.63
CA SER A 137 -13.72 -9.98 -15.75
C SER A 137 -12.49 -10.11 -14.82
N ALA A 138 -12.67 -10.73 -13.67
CA ALA A 138 -11.56 -11.00 -12.75
C ALA A 138 -10.46 -11.84 -13.42
N ALA A 139 -10.85 -12.81 -14.25
CA ALA A 139 -9.91 -13.65 -14.99
C ALA A 139 -9.06 -12.84 -15.98
N ASP A 140 -9.68 -11.93 -16.75
CA ASP A 140 -8.96 -11.08 -17.71
C ASP A 140 -8.01 -10.11 -17.00
N LEU A 141 -8.44 -9.52 -15.87
CA LEU A 141 -7.59 -8.65 -15.07
C LEU A 141 -6.37 -9.39 -14.53
N LEU A 142 -6.56 -10.59 -13.96
CA LEU A 142 -5.44 -11.39 -13.44
C LEU A 142 -4.51 -11.87 -14.55
N MET A 143 -5.05 -12.31 -15.68
CA MET A 143 -4.24 -12.67 -16.85
C MET A 143 -3.38 -11.48 -17.29
N ARG A 144 -3.95 -10.29 -17.37
CA ARG A 144 -3.22 -9.08 -17.73
C ARG A 144 -2.21 -8.65 -16.67
N CYS A 145 -2.50 -8.85 -15.36
CA CYS A 145 -1.51 -8.67 -14.29
C CYS A 145 -0.28 -9.55 -14.53
N LYS A 146 -0.49 -10.83 -14.81
CA LYS A 146 0.62 -11.78 -15.07
C LYS A 146 1.48 -11.37 -16.26
N GLU A 147 0.85 -10.92 -17.35
CA GLU A 147 1.56 -10.43 -18.54
C GLU A 147 2.39 -9.18 -18.26
N SER A 148 1.87 -8.27 -17.43
CA SER A 148 2.46 -6.95 -17.19
C SER A 148 3.46 -6.93 -16.04
N LEU A 149 3.24 -7.74 -14.99
CA LEU A 149 4.00 -7.73 -13.74
C LEU A 149 4.86 -9.00 -13.53
N GLY A 150 4.72 -10.00 -14.43
CA GLY A 150 5.50 -11.23 -14.35
C GLY A 150 5.08 -12.12 -13.17
N ASP A 151 6.07 -12.53 -12.36
CA ASP A 151 5.90 -13.52 -11.28
C ASP A 151 5.43 -12.92 -9.94
N VAL A 152 4.78 -11.76 -9.95
CA VAL A 152 4.22 -11.16 -8.74
C VAL A 152 2.92 -11.87 -8.36
N GLU A 153 2.77 -12.18 -7.08
CA GLU A 153 1.50 -12.68 -6.56
C GLU A 153 0.46 -11.55 -6.50
N VAL A 154 -0.80 -11.86 -6.79
CA VAL A 154 -1.87 -10.86 -6.81
C VAL A 154 -3.08 -11.36 -6.03
N VAL A 155 -3.60 -10.52 -5.14
CA VAL A 155 -4.94 -10.65 -4.57
C VAL A 155 -5.83 -9.59 -5.19
N LEU A 156 -6.87 -10.04 -5.91
CA LEU A 156 -7.88 -9.16 -6.51
C LEU A 156 -9.16 -9.24 -5.68
N THR A 157 -9.50 -8.16 -4.97
CA THR A 157 -10.74 -8.08 -4.19
C THR A 157 -11.91 -7.63 -5.05
N LEU A 158 -13.09 -8.25 -4.85
CA LEU A 158 -14.27 -8.09 -5.68
C LEU A 158 -15.52 -7.69 -4.86
N GLY A 159 -15.32 -7.07 -3.70
CA GLY A 159 -16.40 -6.67 -2.80
C GLY A 159 -17.19 -7.88 -2.32
N SER A 160 -18.52 -7.89 -2.54
CA SER A 160 -19.40 -8.99 -2.14
C SER A 160 -19.17 -10.31 -2.88
N GLU A 161 -18.44 -10.29 -4.02
CA GLU A 161 -18.06 -11.49 -4.77
C GLU A 161 -16.82 -12.19 -4.18
N GLY A 162 -16.24 -11.65 -3.10
CA GLY A 162 -15.07 -12.22 -2.45
C GLY A 162 -13.75 -11.72 -3.02
N ALA A 163 -12.77 -12.61 -3.17
CA ALA A 163 -11.45 -12.29 -3.70
C ALA A 163 -10.86 -13.45 -4.50
N TRP A 164 -10.04 -13.13 -5.47
CA TRP A 164 -9.24 -14.08 -6.22
C TRP A 164 -7.76 -13.90 -5.85
N TYR A 165 -7.06 -15.04 -5.72
CA TYR A 165 -5.62 -15.07 -5.49
C TYR A 165 -4.93 -15.75 -6.66
N GLN A 166 -3.94 -15.09 -7.23
CA GLN A 166 -3.08 -15.60 -8.29
C GLN A 166 -1.66 -15.77 -7.78
N ARG A 167 -1.17 -17.02 -7.82
CA ARG A 167 0.21 -17.35 -7.53
C ARG A 167 1.07 -17.26 -8.78
N SER A 168 2.34 -16.85 -8.64
CA SER A 168 3.25 -16.69 -9.77
C SER A 168 3.51 -17.98 -10.56
N ASN A 169 3.49 -19.15 -9.91
CA ASN A 169 3.93 -20.43 -10.46
C ASN A 169 2.82 -21.49 -10.64
N GLU A 170 1.55 -21.12 -10.66
CA GLU A 170 0.47 -22.04 -11.06
C GLU A 170 0.16 -21.87 -12.54
N THR A 171 0.78 -22.74 -13.36
CA THR A 171 0.38 -23.04 -14.75
C THR A 171 -0.78 -24.02 -14.75
#